data_9c42b8a6c8de44d9ad0f829b86ddc114
#
_entry.id   9c42b8a6c8de44d9ad0f829b86ddc114
#
_cell.length_a   1.000
_cell.length_b   1.000
_cell.length_c   1.000
_cell.angle_alpha   90.00
_cell.angle_beta   90.00
_cell.angle_gamma   90.00
#
_symmetry.space_group_name_H-M   'P 1'
#
loop_
_entity.id
_entity.type
_entity.pdbx_description
1 polymer ?
#
loop_
_entity_poly.entity_id
_entity_poly.type
_entity_poly.pdbx_seq_one_letter_code
_entity_poly.pdbx_strand_id
1 'polypeptide(L)'
;MPHAEMKRLIQRRLRGTDGAERLKVARECMAMLPGYKQGPYADLRKWLTREMETTRKRREVRHADGTFVPREGDARIVLLGPPNAGKSSLLKGLCGSSVKVGDYAFTTLRPIAATAVINEARIQLVEIPGLIEGAREDRGSGRMYLAAAQDADGYLVVMPLEDSSGFERFLEEIQHILEGQKFAVAATKADLPGADAILEAAHARFGFAGITVVPVSTATGSGLDALAEALWTMTGLMRIYSAQSPTDRPFLIPSGSTVADLAAHIHLELARELDRAAIWGPSAKFPGQVVGKSHVLQDKDKVRLFKRKG
;
A
#
# COMPACT_ATOMS: atom_id res chain seq x y z
N MET A 1 9.61 -19.03 26.72
CA MET A 1 9.58 -17.56 26.44
C MET A 1 8.61 -16.93 27.43
N PRO A 2 8.95 -15.83 28.12
CA PRO A 2 8.04 -15.14 29.03
C PRO A 2 6.79 -14.63 28.32
N HIS A 3 5.64 -14.61 29.00
CA HIS A 3 4.35 -14.20 28.43
C HIS A 3 4.39 -12.80 27.76
N ALA A 4 5.09 -11.84 28.37
CA ALA A 4 5.19 -10.48 27.84
C ALA A 4 5.93 -10.42 26.49
N GLU A 5 6.97 -11.20 26.32
CA GLU A 5 7.72 -11.31 25.05
C GLU A 5 6.88 -12.01 23.99
N MET A 6 6.15 -13.07 24.36
CA MET A 6 5.23 -13.76 23.45
C MET A 6 4.13 -12.83 22.96
N LYS A 7 3.54 -12.02 23.83
CA LYS A 7 2.53 -11.02 23.46
C LYS A 7 3.09 -9.99 22.47
N ARG A 8 4.29 -9.45 22.74
CA ARG A 8 4.96 -8.49 21.83
C ARG A 8 5.27 -9.11 20.47
N LEU A 9 5.74 -10.35 20.46
CA LEU A 9 6.02 -11.09 19.22
C LEU A 9 4.76 -11.24 18.39
N ILE A 10 3.65 -11.67 18.99
CA ILE A 10 2.37 -11.86 18.28
C ILE A 10 1.84 -10.53 17.74
N GLN A 11 1.87 -9.47 18.55
CA GLN A 11 1.44 -8.14 18.10
C GLN A 11 2.28 -7.62 16.93
N ARG A 12 3.61 -7.83 16.96
CA ARG A 12 4.51 -7.47 15.84
C ARG A 12 4.18 -8.26 14.58
N ARG A 13 3.91 -9.56 14.69
CA ARG A 13 3.59 -10.41 13.54
C ARG A 13 2.23 -10.08 12.90
N LEU A 14 1.27 -9.61 13.69
CA LEU A 14 -0.04 -9.20 13.20
C LEU A 14 -0.05 -7.77 12.67
N ARG A 15 0.99 -6.98 12.96
CA ARG A 15 1.10 -5.60 12.50
C ARG A 15 1.29 -5.57 10.99
N GLY A 16 0.43 -4.83 10.28
CA GLY A 16 0.48 -4.72 8.82
C GLY A 16 -0.13 -5.91 8.06
N THR A 17 -0.66 -6.93 8.75
CA THR A 17 -1.38 -8.02 8.09
C THR A 17 -2.89 -7.80 8.13
N ASP A 18 -3.62 -8.16 7.08
CA ASP A 18 -5.09 -8.10 7.03
C ASP A 18 -5.69 -9.33 6.34
N GLY A 19 -7.00 -9.51 6.46
CA GLY A 19 -7.79 -10.52 5.76
C GLY A 19 -7.28 -11.95 5.93
N ALA A 20 -7.02 -12.62 4.81
CA ALA A 20 -6.58 -14.03 4.79
C ALA A 20 -5.18 -14.23 5.39
N GLU A 21 -4.27 -13.28 5.15
CA GLU A 21 -2.92 -13.31 5.69
C GLU A 21 -2.94 -13.15 7.22
N ARG A 22 -3.72 -12.20 7.74
CA ARG A 22 -3.90 -12.02 9.18
C ARG A 22 -4.45 -13.27 9.84
N LEU A 23 -5.43 -13.96 9.22
CA LEU A 23 -5.96 -15.24 9.71
C LEU A 23 -4.91 -16.35 9.70
N LYS A 24 -4.06 -16.41 8.68
CA LYS A 24 -2.95 -17.37 8.60
C LYS A 24 -1.95 -17.12 9.72
N VAL A 25 -1.46 -15.88 9.85
CA VAL A 25 -0.51 -15.49 10.90
C VAL A 25 -1.10 -15.71 12.30
N ALA A 26 -2.37 -15.40 12.53
CA ALA A 26 -3.04 -15.63 13.81
C ALA A 26 -3.12 -17.12 14.15
N ARG A 27 -3.39 -18.03 13.18
CA ARG A 27 -3.38 -19.49 13.40
C ARG A 27 -1.99 -20.00 13.76
N GLU A 28 -0.96 -19.53 13.07
CA GLU A 28 0.43 -19.85 13.36
C GLU A 28 0.82 -19.39 14.79
N CYS A 29 0.44 -18.18 15.16
CA CYS A 29 0.63 -17.66 16.51
C CYS A 29 -0.13 -18.49 17.57
N MET A 30 -1.35 -18.92 17.26
CA MET A 30 -2.14 -19.79 18.12
C MET A 30 -1.45 -21.14 18.36
N ALA A 31 -0.84 -21.73 17.35
CA ALA A 31 -0.11 -23.00 17.43
C ALA A 31 1.17 -22.89 18.30
N MET A 32 1.74 -21.68 18.40
CA MET A 32 2.93 -21.43 19.23
C MET A 32 2.61 -21.29 20.73
N LEU A 33 1.33 -21.11 21.09
CA LEU A 33 0.93 -20.88 22.48
C LEU A 33 0.72 -22.19 23.24
N PRO A 34 1.19 -22.28 24.50
CA PRO A 34 0.92 -23.42 25.35
C PRO A 34 -0.59 -23.64 25.57
N GLY A 35 -1.02 -24.88 25.70
CA GLY A 35 -2.41 -25.28 25.83
C GLY A 35 -3.05 -25.05 27.20
N TYR A 36 -2.54 -24.12 28.02
CA TYR A 36 -3.08 -23.82 29.35
C TYR A 36 -4.54 -23.33 29.30
N LYS A 37 -5.37 -23.85 30.19
CA LYS A 37 -6.79 -23.49 30.32
C LYS A 37 -7.03 -22.22 31.12
N GLN A 38 -6.07 -21.77 31.92
CA GLN A 38 -6.13 -20.58 32.78
C GLN A 38 -4.82 -19.80 32.76
N GLY A 39 -4.86 -18.52 33.14
CA GLY A 39 -3.70 -17.64 33.22
C GLY A 39 -3.37 -16.87 31.93
N PRO A 40 -2.26 -16.11 31.93
CA PRO A 40 -1.94 -15.13 30.89
C PRO A 40 -1.88 -15.70 29.45
N TYR A 41 -1.49 -16.94 29.27
CA TYR A 41 -1.48 -17.60 27.95
C TYR A 41 -2.89 -18.00 27.49
N ALA A 42 -3.78 -18.37 28.41
CA ALA A 42 -5.18 -18.62 28.08
C ALA A 42 -5.88 -17.33 27.64
N ASP A 43 -5.58 -16.20 28.28
CA ASP A 43 -6.11 -14.89 27.90
C ASP A 43 -5.59 -14.45 26.53
N LEU A 44 -4.31 -14.72 26.23
CA LEU A 44 -3.73 -14.44 24.93
C LEU A 44 -4.35 -15.31 23.82
N ARG A 45 -4.67 -16.57 24.13
CA ARG A 45 -5.43 -17.46 23.21
C ARG A 45 -6.84 -16.93 22.97
N LYS A 46 -7.57 -16.53 24.02
CA LYS A 46 -8.90 -15.92 23.89
C LYS A 46 -8.87 -14.65 23.07
N TRP A 47 -7.86 -13.81 23.27
CA TRP A 47 -7.66 -12.60 22.47
C TRP A 47 -7.41 -12.92 20.99
N LEU A 48 -6.51 -13.87 20.68
CA LEU A 48 -6.28 -14.32 19.31
C LEU A 48 -7.52 -14.91 18.65
N THR A 49 -8.32 -15.69 19.39
CA THR A 49 -9.58 -16.25 18.89
C THR A 49 -10.56 -15.13 18.51
N ARG A 50 -10.74 -14.13 19.39
CA ARG A 50 -11.57 -12.95 19.09
C ARG A 50 -11.06 -12.17 17.89
N GLU A 51 -9.75 -12.00 17.76
CA GLU A 51 -9.11 -11.34 16.63
C GLU A 51 -9.38 -12.09 15.31
N MET A 52 -9.28 -13.42 15.34
CA MET A 52 -9.62 -14.27 14.17
C MET A 52 -11.10 -14.20 13.81
N GLU A 53 -12.00 -14.23 14.79
CA GLU A 53 -13.45 -14.09 14.58
C GLU A 53 -13.80 -12.71 14.02
N THR A 54 -13.19 -11.64 14.55
CA THR A 54 -13.38 -10.28 14.06
C THR A 54 -12.90 -10.14 12.62
N THR A 55 -11.72 -10.69 12.31
CA THR A 55 -11.15 -10.68 10.96
C THR A 55 -12.01 -11.50 10.01
N ARG A 56 -12.53 -12.67 10.45
CA ARG A 56 -13.45 -13.50 9.66
C ARG A 56 -14.78 -12.80 9.40
N LYS A 57 -15.41 -12.20 10.41
CA LYS A 57 -16.64 -11.42 10.27
C LYS A 57 -16.45 -10.24 9.32
N ARG A 58 -15.35 -9.48 9.45
CA ARG A 58 -15.01 -8.41 8.50
C ARG A 58 -14.88 -8.92 7.07
N ARG A 59 -14.29 -10.09 6.88
CA ARG A 59 -14.18 -10.73 5.56
C ARG A 59 -15.55 -11.18 5.03
N GLU A 60 -16.39 -11.80 5.87
CA GLU A 60 -17.74 -12.24 5.49
C GLU A 60 -18.62 -11.04 5.12
N VAL A 61 -18.57 -9.93 5.87
CA VAL A 61 -19.26 -8.67 5.54
C VAL A 61 -18.74 -8.09 4.23
N ARG A 62 -17.42 -8.05 4.03
CA ARG A 62 -16.79 -7.59 2.77
C ARG A 62 -17.21 -8.44 1.55
N HIS A 63 -17.45 -9.74 1.73
CA HIS A 63 -17.93 -10.61 0.66
C HIS A 63 -19.46 -10.51 0.41
N ALA A 64 -20.24 -10.15 1.43
CA ALA A 64 -21.70 -10.02 1.31
C ALA A 64 -22.12 -8.76 0.53
N ASP A 65 -21.34 -7.69 0.60
CA ASP A 65 -21.72 -6.40 -0.01
C ASP A 65 -21.28 -6.24 -1.49
N GLY A 66 -20.65 -7.24 -2.10
CA GLY A 66 -20.39 -7.27 -3.56
C GLY A 66 -19.51 -6.16 -4.15
N THR A 67 -18.97 -5.27 -3.33
CA THR A 67 -18.24 -4.06 -3.72
C THR A 67 -16.76 -4.08 -3.38
N PHE A 68 -16.30 -5.18 -2.82
CA PHE A 68 -14.91 -5.33 -2.44
C PHE A 68 -14.04 -5.62 -3.68
N VAL A 69 -13.14 -4.71 -3.99
CA VAL A 69 -12.05 -4.95 -4.95
C VAL A 69 -11.00 -5.83 -4.26
N PRO A 70 -10.78 -7.08 -4.69
CA PRO A 70 -9.73 -7.91 -4.12
C PRO A 70 -8.38 -7.19 -4.18
N ARG A 71 -7.59 -7.25 -3.09
CA ARG A 71 -6.24 -6.69 -3.11
C ARG A 71 -5.36 -7.55 -4.00
N GLU A 72 -4.78 -6.93 -5.03
CA GLU A 72 -3.85 -7.55 -5.96
C GLU A 72 -2.54 -6.76 -5.98
N GLY A 73 -1.42 -7.47 -6.10
CA GLY A 73 -0.10 -6.84 -6.18
C GLY A 73 0.51 -6.50 -4.82
N ASP A 74 1.54 -5.67 -4.87
CA ASP A 74 2.43 -5.37 -3.75
C ASP A 74 1.97 -4.16 -2.94
N ALA A 75 1.28 -3.23 -3.62
CA ALA A 75 0.67 -2.05 -3.00
C ALA A 75 -0.65 -1.68 -3.69
N ARG A 76 -1.51 -0.93 -2.97
CA ARG A 76 -2.78 -0.40 -3.47
C ARG A 76 -2.84 1.11 -3.30
N ILE A 77 -3.15 1.82 -4.38
CA ILE A 77 -3.39 3.26 -4.38
C ILE A 77 -4.79 3.54 -4.89
N VAL A 78 -5.54 4.32 -4.14
CA VAL A 78 -6.91 4.72 -4.49
C VAL A 78 -6.90 6.09 -5.16
N LEU A 79 -7.56 6.19 -6.32
CA LEU A 79 -7.72 7.43 -7.06
C LEU A 79 -8.97 8.16 -6.58
N LEU A 80 -8.80 9.38 -6.11
CA LEU A 80 -9.85 10.30 -5.68
C LEU A 80 -9.85 11.53 -6.58
N GLY A 81 -11.00 11.99 -6.99
CA GLY A 81 -11.10 13.20 -7.82
C GLY A 81 -12.52 13.43 -8.31
N PRO A 82 -12.88 14.67 -8.68
CA PRO A 82 -14.20 15.01 -9.18
C PRO A 82 -14.52 14.28 -10.49
N PRO A 83 -15.77 14.28 -10.95
CA PRO A 83 -16.13 13.79 -12.28
C PRO A 83 -15.27 14.48 -13.35
N ASN A 84 -14.93 13.77 -14.40
CA ASN A 84 -14.13 14.26 -15.53
C ASN A 84 -12.72 14.78 -15.18
N ALA A 85 -12.22 14.54 -13.95
CA ALA A 85 -10.85 14.88 -13.57
C ALA A 85 -9.76 14.09 -14.31
N GLY A 86 -10.12 13.06 -15.08
CA GLY A 86 -9.16 12.26 -15.85
C GLY A 86 -8.69 10.99 -15.16
N LYS A 87 -9.34 10.55 -14.08
CA LYS A 87 -8.98 9.32 -13.33
C LYS A 87 -8.85 8.09 -14.21
N SER A 88 -9.87 7.77 -15.00
CA SER A 88 -9.88 6.60 -15.89
C SER A 88 -8.85 6.72 -17.02
N SER A 89 -8.54 7.95 -17.46
CA SER A 89 -7.47 8.21 -18.44
C SER A 89 -6.09 7.96 -17.82
N LEU A 90 -5.87 8.36 -16.57
CA LEU A 90 -4.65 8.06 -15.82
C LEU A 90 -4.46 6.55 -15.63
N LEU A 91 -5.51 5.82 -15.27
CA LEU A 91 -5.46 4.35 -15.20
C LEU A 91 -4.98 3.73 -16.50
N LYS A 92 -5.55 4.16 -17.64
CA LYS A 92 -5.13 3.69 -18.96
C LYS A 92 -3.70 4.07 -19.30
N GLY A 93 -3.29 5.30 -18.98
CA GLY A 93 -1.94 5.79 -19.23
C GLY A 93 -0.87 5.04 -18.43
N LEU A 94 -1.14 4.73 -17.17
CA LEU A 94 -0.20 4.05 -16.28
C LEU A 94 -0.19 2.52 -16.44
N CYS A 95 -1.34 1.90 -16.75
CA CYS A 95 -1.49 0.45 -16.78
C CYS A 95 -1.52 -0.12 -18.21
N GLY A 96 -1.57 0.72 -19.25
CA GLY A 96 -1.71 0.29 -20.63
C GLY A 96 -3.01 -0.49 -20.87
N SER A 97 -2.93 -1.59 -21.64
CA SER A 97 -4.08 -2.45 -21.94
C SER A 97 -4.53 -3.38 -20.80
N SER A 98 -3.86 -3.33 -19.64
CA SER A 98 -4.13 -4.22 -18.50
C SER A 98 -5.31 -3.78 -17.63
N VAL A 99 -6.09 -2.79 -18.05
CA VAL A 99 -7.26 -2.29 -17.31
C VAL A 99 -8.34 -3.37 -17.29
N LYS A 100 -8.52 -4.02 -16.17
CA LYS A 100 -9.65 -4.92 -15.91
C LYS A 100 -10.77 -4.11 -15.29
N VAL A 101 -11.84 -3.90 -16.02
CA VAL A 101 -13.11 -3.47 -15.43
C VAL A 101 -13.68 -4.68 -14.70
N GLY A 102 -13.65 -4.68 -13.38
CA GLY A 102 -14.22 -5.76 -12.59
C GLY A 102 -15.74 -5.73 -12.68
N ASP A 103 -16.34 -6.83 -13.12
CA ASP A 103 -17.79 -7.08 -12.98
C ASP A 103 -18.08 -7.43 -11.52
N TYR A 104 -18.22 -6.40 -10.69
CA TYR A 104 -18.70 -6.58 -9.32
C TYR A 104 -20.22 -6.52 -9.32
N ALA A 105 -20.87 -7.66 -9.08
CA ALA A 105 -22.33 -7.78 -9.06
C ALA A 105 -22.93 -6.85 -7.98
N PHE A 106 -24.08 -6.23 -8.33
CA PHE A 106 -24.95 -5.45 -7.44
C PHE A 106 -24.57 -3.97 -7.13
N THR A 107 -23.70 -3.30 -7.88
CA THR A 107 -23.47 -1.86 -7.70
C THR A 107 -23.83 -1.04 -8.92
N THR A 108 -24.55 0.08 -8.71
CA THR A 108 -24.84 1.10 -9.72
C THR A 108 -23.56 1.83 -10.16
N LEU A 109 -22.53 1.82 -9.29
CA LEU A 109 -21.23 2.47 -9.50
C LEU A 109 -20.14 1.41 -9.28
N ARG A 110 -19.48 0.97 -10.34
CA ARG A 110 -18.48 -0.11 -10.29
C ARG A 110 -17.08 0.47 -10.12
N PRO A 111 -16.33 0.11 -9.08
CA PRO A 111 -14.93 0.48 -9.00
C PRO A 111 -14.15 -0.13 -10.17
N ILE A 112 -13.23 0.63 -10.73
CA ILE A 112 -12.34 0.19 -11.80
C ILE A 112 -10.98 -0.04 -11.15
N ALA A 113 -10.46 -1.26 -11.28
CA ALA A 113 -9.13 -1.58 -10.78
C ALA A 113 -8.22 -1.99 -11.93
N ALA A 114 -6.98 -1.52 -11.88
CA ALA A 114 -5.93 -1.90 -12.81
C ALA A 114 -4.61 -2.03 -12.06
N THR A 115 -3.68 -2.84 -12.58
CA THR A 115 -2.37 -3.03 -11.96
C THR A 115 -1.29 -2.51 -12.90
N ALA A 116 -0.56 -1.50 -12.43
CA ALA A 116 0.65 -0.99 -13.07
C ALA A 116 1.88 -1.74 -12.53
N VAL A 117 2.89 -1.94 -13.39
CA VAL A 117 4.22 -2.39 -12.96
C VAL A 117 5.13 -1.17 -12.91
N ILE A 118 5.46 -0.72 -11.72
CA ILE A 118 6.29 0.45 -11.47
C ILE A 118 7.48 0.02 -10.62
N ASN A 119 8.70 0.25 -11.10
CA ASN A 119 9.92 -0.14 -10.39
C ASN A 119 9.91 -1.62 -9.93
N GLU A 120 9.45 -2.52 -10.81
CA GLU A 120 9.30 -3.96 -10.58
C GLU A 120 8.23 -4.35 -9.56
N ALA A 121 7.56 -3.39 -8.93
CA ALA A 121 6.42 -3.61 -8.05
C ALA A 121 5.10 -3.59 -8.82
N ARG A 122 4.18 -4.44 -8.43
CA ARG A 122 2.80 -4.46 -8.94
C ARG A 122 1.94 -3.57 -8.06
N ILE A 123 1.64 -2.37 -8.53
CA ILE A 123 0.81 -1.40 -7.82
C ILE A 123 -0.61 -1.45 -8.37
N GLN A 124 -1.55 -1.84 -7.53
CA GLN A 124 -2.97 -1.83 -7.87
C GLN A 124 -3.52 -0.41 -7.72
N LEU A 125 -4.02 0.13 -8.82
CA LEU A 125 -4.70 1.42 -8.86
C LEU A 125 -6.21 1.18 -8.87
N VAL A 126 -6.93 1.81 -7.94
CA VAL A 126 -8.39 1.62 -7.80
C VAL A 126 -9.08 2.97 -7.96
N GLU A 127 -9.87 3.11 -9.01
CA GLU A 127 -10.76 4.24 -9.19
C GLU A 127 -12.09 3.95 -8.50
N ILE A 128 -12.51 4.86 -7.62
CA ILE A 128 -13.82 4.82 -6.99
C ILE A 128 -14.70 5.87 -7.65
N PRO A 129 -15.68 5.48 -8.51
CA PRO A 129 -16.59 6.43 -9.11
C PRO A 129 -17.60 6.96 -8.05
N GLY A 130 -17.97 8.22 -8.15
CA GLY A 130 -19.11 8.77 -7.41
C GLY A 130 -18.93 9.10 -5.94
N LEU A 131 -17.71 9.42 -5.48
CA LEU A 131 -17.47 9.89 -4.10
C LEU A 131 -18.06 11.27 -3.78
N ILE A 132 -18.79 11.91 -4.71
CA ILE A 132 -18.90 13.38 -4.78
C ILE A 132 -20.20 14.00 -4.31
N GLU A 133 -21.31 13.32 -4.26
CA GLU A 133 -22.55 13.97 -3.81
C GLU A 133 -23.29 13.05 -2.86
N GLY A 134 -23.22 13.37 -1.56
CA GLY A 134 -23.96 12.68 -0.51
C GLY A 134 -23.20 11.63 0.29
N ALA A 135 -21.88 11.57 0.23
CA ALA A 135 -21.08 10.69 1.10
C ALA A 135 -21.25 11.02 2.59
N ARG A 136 -21.65 12.24 2.93
CA ARG A 136 -22.06 12.67 4.29
C ARG A 136 -23.49 12.27 4.64
N GLU A 137 -24.36 12.11 3.66
CA GLU A 137 -25.76 11.74 3.86
C GLU A 137 -25.96 10.25 3.64
N ASP A 138 -25.40 9.42 4.47
CA ASP A 138 -25.64 8.00 4.78
C ASP A 138 -26.68 7.24 3.91
N ARG A 139 -26.62 7.39 2.60
CA ARG A 139 -27.45 6.65 1.65
C ARG A 139 -26.66 5.52 1.01
N GLY A 140 -26.29 4.51 1.81
CA GLY A 140 -25.97 3.16 1.34
C GLY A 140 -24.59 2.94 0.67
N SER A 141 -24.01 3.92 0.00
CA SER A 141 -22.78 3.74 -0.78
C SER A 141 -21.51 4.30 -0.11
N GLY A 142 -21.63 5.32 0.74
CA GLY A 142 -20.49 6.01 1.35
C GLY A 142 -19.63 5.12 2.26
N ARG A 143 -20.24 4.24 3.06
CA ARG A 143 -19.50 3.29 3.93
C ARG A 143 -18.68 2.29 3.15
N MET A 144 -19.10 1.95 1.98
CA MET A 144 -18.52 0.97 1.10
C MET A 144 -17.27 1.50 0.40
N TYR A 145 -17.33 2.76 -0.03
CA TYR A 145 -16.18 3.49 -0.58
C TYR A 145 -15.13 3.77 0.49
N LEU A 146 -15.55 4.09 1.70
CA LEU A 146 -14.67 4.22 2.86
C LEU A 146 -13.96 2.90 3.18
N ALA A 147 -14.61 1.75 3.03
CA ALA A 147 -13.99 0.46 3.25
C ALA A 147 -12.93 0.10 2.19
N ALA A 148 -13.17 0.43 0.92
CA ALA A 148 -12.17 0.29 -0.14
C ALA A 148 -11.01 1.26 0.05
N ALA A 149 -11.29 2.47 0.56
CA ALA A 149 -10.29 3.46 0.89
C ALA A 149 -9.44 3.07 2.12
N GLN A 150 -10.03 2.47 3.14
CA GLN A 150 -9.31 2.06 4.37
C GLN A 150 -8.22 1.00 4.16
N ASP A 151 -8.20 0.30 3.02
CA ASP A 151 -7.20 -0.72 2.67
C ASP A 151 -6.16 -0.19 1.67
N ALA A 152 -6.09 1.12 1.46
CA ALA A 152 -5.11 1.76 0.59
C ALA A 152 -3.78 1.98 1.32
N ASP A 153 -2.67 1.81 0.59
CA ASP A 153 -1.34 2.20 1.06
C ASP A 153 -1.07 3.69 0.83
N GLY A 154 -1.91 4.33 0.01
CA GLY A 154 -1.89 5.76 -0.27
C GLY A 154 -3.01 6.18 -1.23
N TYR A 155 -3.14 7.48 -1.42
CA TYR A 155 -4.17 8.09 -2.26
C TYR A 155 -3.57 8.95 -3.35
N LEU A 156 -4.12 8.87 -4.55
CA LEU A 156 -3.83 9.79 -5.63
C LEU A 156 -5.02 10.72 -5.82
N VAL A 157 -4.86 11.97 -5.43
CA VAL A 157 -5.87 13.01 -5.64
C VAL A 157 -5.70 13.57 -7.04
N VAL A 158 -6.73 13.43 -7.87
CA VAL A 158 -6.71 13.85 -9.28
C VAL A 158 -7.38 15.19 -9.42
N MET A 159 -6.57 16.22 -9.75
CA MET A 159 -6.96 17.61 -9.88
C MET A 159 -6.94 18.03 -11.36
N PRO A 160 -8.08 18.38 -11.98
CA PRO A 160 -8.07 18.91 -13.34
C PRO A 160 -7.59 20.37 -13.36
N LEU A 161 -6.66 20.69 -14.24
CA LEU A 161 -6.13 22.07 -14.40
C LEU A 161 -7.01 22.98 -15.28
N GLU A 162 -8.23 22.59 -15.59
CA GLU A 162 -9.20 23.39 -16.32
C GLU A 162 -10.26 24.03 -15.41
N ASP A 163 -10.52 23.44 -14.24
CA ASP A 163 -11.52 23.93 -13.27
C ASP A 163 -11.04 23.70 -11.83
N SER A 164 -10.58 24.76 -11.20
CA SER A 164 -10.15 24.73 -9.81
C SER A 164 -11.33 24.82 -8.81
N SER A 165 -12.46 25.37 -9.22
CA SER A 165 -13.60 25.61 -8.29
C SER A 165 -14.30 24.31 -7.87
N GLY A 166 -14.50 23.40 -8.81
CA GLY A 166 -15.04 22.07 -8.55
C GLY A 166 -14.08 21.23 -7.70
N PHE A 167 -12.78 21.40 -7.90
CA PHE A 167 -11.75 20.68 -7.14
C PHE A 167 -11.68 21.14 -5.67
N GLU A 168 -11.85 22.44 -5.38
CA GLU A 168 -11.86 22.95 -3.99
C GLU A 168 -12.98 22.33 -3.17
N ARG A 169 -14.19 22.31 -3.68
CA ARG A 169 -15.33 21.64 -3.01
C ARG A 169 -15.07 20.16 -2.78
N PHE A 170 -14.49 19.49 -3.79
CA PHE A 170 -14.13 18.09 -3.67
C PHE A 170 -13.10 17.84 -2.57
N LEU A 171 -12.09 18.70 -2.44
CA LEU A 171 -11.08 18.57 -1.36
C LEU A 171 -11.69 18.68 0.03
N GLU A 172 -12.64 19.62 0.21
CA GLU A 172 -13.35 19.77 1.49
C GLU A 172 -14.13 18.48 1.85
N GLU A 173 -14.70 17.81 0.85
CA GLU A 173 -15.43 16.57 1.05
C GLU A 173 -14.54 15.39 1.45
N ILE A 174 -13.35 15.29 0.86
CA ILE A 174 -12.44 14.15 1.11
C ILE A 174 -11.40 14.42 2.20
N GLN A 175 -11.35 15.60 2.79
CA GLN A 175 -10.38 15.98 3.81
C GLN A 175 -10.28 14.94 4.93
N HIS A 176 -11.43 14.46 5.41
CA HIS A 176 -11.49 13.45 6.47
C HIS A 176 -10.92 12.07 6.06
N ILE A 177 -10.85 11.76 4.75
CA ILE A 177 -10.24 10.54 4.20
C ILE A 177 -8.73 10.69 4.17
N LEU A 178 -8.24 11.88 3.83
CA LEU A 178 -6.82 12.18 3.66
C LEU A 178 -6.09 12.45 4.97
N GLU A 179 -6.82 12.74 6.06
CA GLU A 179 -6.23 13.05 7.36
C GLU A 179 -5.34 11.89 7.87
N GLY A 180 -4.06 12.18 8.09
CA GLY A 180 -3.07 11.19 8.51
C GLY A 180 -2.67 10.15 7.46
N GLN A 181 -3.14 10.29 6.22
CA GLN A 181 -2.83 9.38 5.11
C GLN A 181 -1.74 9.93 4.21
N LYS A 182 -1.05 9.01 3.51
CA LYS A 182 -0.11 9.39 2.45
C LYS A 182 -0.90 9.70 1.17
N PHE A 183 -0.66 10.84 0.57
CA PHE A 183 -1.24 11.16 -0.73
C PHE A 183 -0.34 12.03 -1.59
N ALA A 184 -0.58 11.98 -2.90
CA ALA A 184 0.00 12.86 -3.89
C ALA A 184 -1.11 13.45 -4.77
N VAL A 185 -0.83 14.53 -5.46
CA VAL A 185 -1.76 15.20 -6.38
C VAL A 185 -1.28 14.99 -7.82
N ALA A 186 -2.14 14.39 -8.66
CA ALA A 186 -1.96 14.38 -10.11
C ALA A 186 -2.73 15.57 -10.68
N ALA A 187 -2.01 16.60 -11.11
CA ALA A 187 -2.56 17.78 -11.78
C ALA A 187 -2.73 17.45 -13.27
N THR A 188 -3.95 17.02 -13.63
CA THR A 188 -4.25 16.51 -14.98
C THR A 188 -4.58 17.60 -15.98
N LYS A 189 -4.54 17.25 -17.27
CA LYS A 189 -4.80 18.18 -18.38
C LYS A 189 -3.78 19.34 -18.44
N ALA A 190 -2.53 19.03 -18.10
CA ALA A 190 -1.44 19.99 -18.05
C ALA A 190 -1.06 20.54 -19.45
N ASP A 191 -1.60 19.96 -20.52
CA ASP A 191 -1.45 20.42 -21.92
C ASP A 191 -2.43 21.53 -22.32
N LEU A 192 -3.41 21.84 -21.47
CA LEU A 192 -4.42 22.84 -21.81
C LEU A 192 -3.92 24.27 -21.57
N PRO A 193 -4.33 25.25 -22.37
CA PRO A 193 -4.02 26.65 -22.17
C PRO A 193 -4.49 27.14 -20.78
N GLY A 194 -3.61 27.86 -20.08
CA GLY A 194 -3.91 28.40 -18.74
C GLY A 194 -3.66 27.42 -17.58
N ALA A 195 -3.25 26.18 -17.86
CA ALA A 195 -2.94 25.18 -16.83
C ALA A 195 -1.82 25.64 -15.89
N ASP A 196 -0.83 26.40 -16.37
CA ASP A 196 0.34 26.82 -15.59
C ASP A 196 -0.05 27.65 -14.35
N ALA A 197 -0.99 28.59 -14.48
CA ALA A 197 -1.40 29.43 -13.35
C ALA A 197 -2.09 28.62 -12.24
N ILE A 198 -2.91 27.64 -12.62
CA ILE A 198 -3.58 26.74 -11.67
C ILE A 198 -2.56 25.79 -11.02
N LEU A 199 -1.58 25.34 -11.79
CA LEU A 199 -0.49 24.49 -11.32
C LEU A 199 0.40 25.21 -10.30
N GLU A 200 0.77 26.48 -10.54
CA GLU A 200 1.51 27.30 -9.58
C GLU A 200 0.76 27.44 -8.24
N ALA A 201 -0.55 27.73 -8.31
CA ALA A 201 -1.39 27.80 -7.11
C ALA A 201 -1.44 26.45 -6.36
N ALA A 202 -1.52 25.34 -7.10
CA ALA A 202 -1.48 24.01 -6.52
C ALA A 202 -0.13 23.70 -5.85
N HIS A 203 0.99 24.04 -6.48
CA HIS A 203 2.32 23.89 -5.89
C HIS A 203 2.49 24.74 -4.64
N ALA A 204 2.01 25.97 -4.64
CA ALA A 204 2.06 26.82 -3.45
C ALA A 204 1.26 26.23 -2.29
N ARG A 205 0.07 25.72 -2.57
CA ARG A 205 -0.83 25.13 -1.56
C ARG A 205 -0.33 23.81 -0.98
N PHE A 206 -0.03 22.86 -1.84
CA PHE A 206 0.32 21.50 -1.44
C PHE A 206 1.80 21.34 -1.11
N GLY A 207 2.68 22.06 -1.79
CA GLY A 207 4.12 22.01 -1.56
C GLY A 207 4.51 22.51 -0.17
N PHE A 208 3.80 23.51 0.37
CA PHE A 208 3.99 23.96 1.75
C PHE A 208 3.71 22.85 2.78
N ALA A 209 2.76 21.97 2.49
CA ALA A 209 2.45 20.79 3.31
C ALA A 209 3.34 19.57 3.00
N GLY A 210 4.35 19.69 2.14
CA GLY A 210 5.23 18.59 1.72
C GLY A 210 4.54 17.56 0.82
N ILE A 211 3.41 17.92 0.21
CA ILE A 211 2.64 17.04 -0.68
C ILE A 211 3.16 17.19 -2.10
N THR A 212 3.46 16.06 -2.73
CA THR A 212 3.93 16.04 -4.13
C THR A 212 2.79 16.35 -5.08
N VAL A 213 2.98 17.35 -5.94
CA VAL A 213 2.08 17.69 -7.06
C VAL A 213 2.80 17.36 -8.37
N VAL A 214 2.18 16.54 -9.22
CA VAL A 214 2.75 16.13 -10.50
C VAL A 214 1.84 16.58 -11.63
N PRO A 215 2.29 17.50 -12.52
CA PRO A 215 1.55 17.85 -13.73
C PRO A 215 1.57 16.69 -14.73
N VAL A 216 0.40 16.34 -15.25
CA VAL A 216 0.24 15.20 -16.16
C VAL A 216 -0.71 15.53 -17.29
N SER A 217 -0.34 15.13 -18.50
CA SER A 217 -1.25 15.05 -19.65
C SER A 217 -1.34 13.61 -20.16
N THR A 218 -2.51 13.02 -20.08
CA THR A 218 -2.76 11.71 -20.68
C THR A 218 -2.93 11.77 -22.20
N ALA A 219 -3.15 12.94 -22.75
CA ALA A 219 -3.26 13.17 -24.20
C ALA A 219 -1.88 13.14 -24.87
N THR A 220 -0.87 13.75 -24.23
CA THR A 220 0.50 13.80 -24.75
C THR A 220 1.43 12.75 -24.14
N GLY A 221 1.04 12.14 -23.02
CA GLY A 221 1.88 11.24 -22.22
C GLY A 221 2.84 11.96 -21.26
N SER A 222 2.86 13.29 -21.28
CA SER A 222 3.77 14.08 -20.43
C SER A 222 3.45 13.88 -18.95
N GLY A 223 4.51 13.75 -18.12
CA GLY A 223 4.41 13.63 -16.68
C GLY A 223 4.02 12.25 -16.14
N LEU A 224 3.69 11.25 -17.00
CA LEU A 224 3.31 9.90 -16.57
C LEU A 224 4.46 9.19 -15.83
N ASP A 225 5.69 9.32 -16.28
CA ASP A 225 6.86 8.72 -15.63
C ASP A 225 7.11 9.37 -14.26
N ALA A 226 7.01 10.69 -14.15
CA ALA A 226 7.13 11.40 -12.90
C ALA A 226 6.01 11.01 -11.91
N LEU A 227 4.80 10.81 -12.40
CA LEU A 227 3.69 10.31 -11.61
C LEU A 227 3.95 8.88 -11.12
N ALA A 228 4.47 8.00 -11.98
CA ALA A 228 4.84 6.64 -11.61
C ALA A 228 5.87 6.64 -10.47
N GLU A 229 6.90 7.48 -10.54
CA GLU A 229 7.90 7.62 -9.46
C GLU A 229 7.29 8.17 -8.16
N ALA A 230 6.36 9.13 -8.24
CA ALA A 230 5.65 9.63 -7.07
C ALA A 230 4.80 8.52 -6.42
N LEU A 231 4.09 7.71 -7.22
CA LEU A 231 3.34 6.55 -6.75
C LEU A 231 4.24 5.52 -6.08
N TRP A 232 5.40 5.20 -6.68
CA TRP A 232 6.40 4.31 -6.09
C TRP A 232 6.86 4.81 -4.72
N THR A 233 7.27 6.07 -4.65
CA THR A 233 7.74 6.70 -3.41
C THR A 233 6.67 6.65 -2.31
N MET A 234 5.41 6.85 -2.68
CA MET A 234 4.28 6.83 -1.75
C MET A 234 4.04 5.46 -1.14
N THR A 235 4.34 4.36 -1.86
CA THR A 235 4.22 2.99 -1.29
C THR A 235 5.12 2.80 -0.07
N GLY A 236 6.24 3.51 0.00
CA GLY A 236 7.25 3.30 1.04
C GLY A 236 7.94 1.94 0.96
N LEU A 237 7.89 1.28 -0.20
CA LEU A 237 8.59 0.02 -0.44
C LEU A 237 10.00 0.27 -0.95
N MET A 238 10.86 -0.72 -0.78
CA MET A 238 12.20 -0.82 -1.38
C MET A 238 12.43 -2.20 -1.96
N ARG A 239 13.28 -2.27 -2.97
CA ARG A 239 13.66 -3.49 -3.70
C ARG A 239 14.95 -4.06 -3.13
N ILE A 240 14.92 -5.31 -2.72
CA ILE A 240 16.10 -6.03 -2.27
C ILE A 240 16.29 -7.25 -3.15
N TYR A 241 17.46 -7.41 -3.73
CA TYR A 241 17.77 -8.50 -4.65
C TYR A 241 18.54 -9.61 -3.93
N SER A 242 18.34 -10.85 -4.36
CA SER A 242 19.17 -11.96 -3.94
C SER A 242 20.54 -11.89 -4.64
N ALA A 243 21.62 -11.94 -3.87
CA ALA A 243 22.96 -12.09 -4.47
C ALA A 243 23.24 -13.50 -4.98
N GLN A 244 22.40 -14.49 -4.65
CA GLN A 244 22.50 -15.88 -5.11
C GLN A 244 21.74 -16.13 -6.42
N SER A 245 20.66 -15.39 -6.64
CA SER A 245 19.81 -15.49 -7.83
C SER A 245 19.54 -14.08 -8.37
N PRO A 246 20.50 -13.47 -9.08
CA PRO A 246 20.40 -12.06 -9.52
C PRO A 246 19.30 -11.81 -10.56
N THR A 247 18.73 -12.86 -11.15
CA THR A 247 17.65 -12.81 -12.15
C THR A 247 16.24 -12.90 -11.53
N ASP A 248 16.15 -13.21 -10.23
CA ASP A 248 14.86 -13.29 -9.55
C ASP A 248 14.27 -11.89 -9.34
N ARG A 249 12.94 -11.86 -9.22
CA ARG A 249 12.25 -10.62 -8.82
C ARG A 249 12.77 -10.15 -7.47
N PRO A 250 12.86 -8.82 -7.24
CA PRO A 250 13.25 -8.30 -5.95
C PRO A 250 12.24 -8.67 -4.86
N PHE A 251 12.72 -8.80 -3.65
CA PHE A 251 11.87 -8.76 -2.47
C PHE A 251 11.44 -7.31 -2.22
N LEU A 252 10.14 -7.09 -2.12
CA LEU A 252 9.57 -5.77 -1.85
C LEU A 252 9.23 -5.69 -0.37
N ILE A 253 9.99 -4.87 0.35
CA ILE A 253 9.86 -4.71 1.81
C ILE A 253 9.76 -3.23 2.16
N PRO A 254 9.19 -2.87 3.33
CA PRO A 254 9.11 -1.47 3.75
C PRO A 254 10.48 -0.82 3.85
N SER A 255 10.60 0.42 3.41
CA SER A 255 11.81 1.23 3.56
C SER A 255 12.20 1.34 5.04
N GLY A 256 13.50 1.24 5.31
CA GLY A 256 14.03 1.20 6.68
C GLY A 256 14.01 -0.19 7.32
N SER A 257 13.59 -1.24 6.61
CA SER A 257 13.69 -2.63 7.07
C SER A 257 15.15 -3.06 7.24
N THR A 258 15.37 -3.98 8.19
CA THR A 258 16.67 -4.55 8.49
C THR A 258 16.89 -5.89 7.78
N VAL A 259 18.12 -6.41 7.85
CA VAL A 259 18.45 -7.78 7.40
C VAL A 259 17.57 -8.82 8.11
N ALA A 260 17.23 -8.61 9.37
CA ALA A 260 16.32 -9.52 10.10
C ALA A 260 14.89 -9.48 9.54
N ASP A 261 14.41 -8.28 9.17
CA ASP A 261 13.09 -8.11 8.58
C ASP A 261 13.01 -8.76 7.19
N LEU A 262 14.05 -8.62 6.37
CA LEU A 262 14.17 -9.31 5.08
C LEU A 262 14.13 -10.84 5.27
N ALA A 263 14.89 -11.38 6.20
CA ALA A 263 14.90 -12.82 6.46
C ALA A 263 13.52 -13.32 6.92
N ALA A 264 12.82 -12.54 7.74
CA ALA A 264 11.46 -12.85 8.18
C ALA A 264 10.43 -12.75 7.04
N HIS A 265 10.64 -11.82 6.11
CA HIS A 265 9.81 -11.67 4.91
C HIS A 265 9.94 -12.89 3.99
N ILE A 266 11.16 -13.41 3.81
CA ILE A 266 11.42 -14.59 2.99
C ILE A 266 10.86 -15.84 3.66
N HIS A 267 11.29 -16.14 4.88
CA HIS A 267 10.80 -17.28 5.66
C HIS A 267 11.14 -17.17 7.13
N LEU A 268 10.21 -17.55 8.00
CA LEU A 268 10.37 -17.44 9.46
C LEU A 268 11.52 -18.29 10.03
N GLU A 269 11.74 -19.47 9.48
CA GLU A 269 12.87 -20.32 9.90
C GLU A 269 14.20 -19.68 9.53
N LEU A 270 14.27 -19.05 8.33
CA LEU A 270 15.45 -18.32 7.92
C LEU A 270 15.78 -17.18 8.89
N ALA A 271 14.76 -16.47 9.37
CA ALA A 271 14.94 -15.41 10.37
C ALA A 271 15.46 -15.94 11.71
N ARG A 272 15.04 -17.15 12.12
CA ARG A 272 15.50 -17.80 13.37
C ARG A 272 16.94 -18.26 13.27
N GLU A 273 17.30 -18.85 12.14
CA GLU A 273 18.63 -19.42 11.86
C GLU A 273 19.63 -18.38 11.33
N LEU A 274 19.16 -17.17 11.05
CA LEU A 274 20.00 -16.10 10.52
C LEU A 274 21.17 -15.82 11.47
N ASP A 275 22.39 -15.77 10.91
CA ASP A 275 23.60 -15.35 11.60
C ASP A 275 23.99 -13.92 11.21
N ARG A 276 24.29 -13.73 9.94
CA ARG A 276 24.77 -12.48 9.34
C ARG A 276 24.36 -12.40 7.87
N ALA A 277 24.66 -11.27 7.23
CA ALA A 277 24.48 -11.11 5.78
C ALA A 277 25.70 -10.47 5.13
N ALA A 278 25.91 -10.72 3.85
CA ALA A 278 26.81 -9.94 3.01
C ALA A 278 25.97 -9.06 2.07
N ILE A 279 26.39 -7.81 1.90
CA ILE A 279 25.65 -6.81 1.15
C ILE A 279 26.50 -6.19 0.05
N TRP A 280 25.90 -6.03 -1.13
CA TRP A 280 26.42 -5.27 -2.27
C TRP A 280 25.36 -4.25 -2.65
N GLY A 281 25.62 -2.97 -2.43
CA GLY A 281 24.67 -1.94 -2.77
C GLY A 281 24.81 -0.67 -1.93
N PRO A 282 23.81 0.21 -1.96
CA PRO A 282 23.89 1.54 -1.36
C PRO A 282 24.08 1.54 0.17
N SER A 283 23.60 0.52 0.89
CA SER A 283 23.78 0.46 2.35
C SER A 283 25.16 -0.07 2.77
N ALA A 284 25.93 -0.63 1.87
CA ALA A 284 27.25 -1.18 2.14
C ALA A 284 28.36 -0.15 1.93
N LYS A 285 29.35 -0.10 2.83
CA LYS A 285 30.54 0.75 2.67
C LYS A 285 31.49 0.24 1.57
N PHE A 286 31.46 -1.05 1.31
CA PHE A 286 32.23 -1.72 0.25
C PHE A 286 31.48 -3.00 -0.20
N PRO A 287 31.69 -3.43 -1.46
CA PRO A 287 31.03 -4.63 -1.99
C PRO A 287 31.31 -5.88 -1.15
N GLY A 288 30.25 -6.62 -0.79
CA GLY A 288 30.37 -7.84 0.01
C GLY A 288 30.57 -7.59 1.50
N GLN A 289 30.31 -6.38 1.99
CA GLN A 289 30.38 -6.07 3.43
C GLN A 289 29.53 -7.05 4.23
N VAL A 290 30.16 -7.69 5.22
CA VAL A 290 29.44 -8.55 6.17
C VAL A 290 28.84 -7.70 7.29
N VAL A 291 27.56 -7.87 7.53
CA VAL A 291 26.78 -7.09 8.50
C VAL A 291 25.94 -7.99 9.41
N GLY A 292 25.54 -7.45 10.55
CA GLY A 292 24.64 -8.13 11.49
C GLY A 292 23.15 -7.97 11.10
N LYS A 293 22.30 -8.61 11.89
CA LYS A 293 20.83 -8.66 11.68
C LYS A 293 20.15 -7.30 11.72
N SER A 294 20.68 -6.36 12.52
CA SER A 294 20.11 -5.02 12.71
C SER A 294 20.52 -3.99 11.67
N HIS A 295 21.35 -4.40 10.68
CA HIS A 295 21.74 -3.50 9.60
C HIS A 295 20.53 -3.09 8.78
N VAL A 296 20.34 -1.79 8.60
CA VAL A 296 19.24 -1.20 7.82
C VAL A 296 19.59 -1.26 6.34
N LEU A 297 18.71 -1.86 5.55
CA LEU A 297 18.86 -2.01 4.11
C LEU A 297 18.41 -0.75 3.37
N GLN A 298 18.91 -0.60 2.14
CA GLN A 298 18.51 0.46 1.21
C GLN A 298 18.02 -0.13 -0.12
N ASP A 299 17.24 0.66 -0.86
CA ASP A 299 16.72 0.25 -2.17
C ASP A 299 17.85 -0.17 -3.11
N LYS A 300 17.65 -1.29 -3.80
CA LYS A 300 18.61 -1.94 -4.71
C LYS A 300 19.80 -2.61 -4.04
N ASP A 301 19.80 -2.83 -2.74
CA ASP A 301 20.77 -3.71 -2.12
C ASP A 301 20.65 -5.14 -2.65
N LYS A 302 21.80 -5.79 -2.88
CA LYS A 302 21.91 -7.22 -3.14
C LYS A 302 22.38 -7.89 -1.87
N VAL A 303 21.63 -8.88 -1.39
CA VAL A 303 21.86 -9.48 -0.07
C VAL A 303 22.07 -10.98 -0.19
N ARG A 304 23.06 -11.49 0.52
CA ARG A 304 23.28 -12.92 0.77
C ARG A 304 23.16 -13.18 2.26
N LEU A 305 22.16 -13.98 2.63
CA LEU A 305 21.92 -14.36 4.02
C LEU A 305 22.72 -15.61 4.40
N PHE A 306 23.29 -15.63 5.60
CA PHE A 306 24.02 -16.78 6.12
C PHE A 306 23.29 -17.32 7.35
N LYS A 307 23.10 -18.64 7.39
CA LYS A 307 22.58 -19.36 8.54
C LYS A 307 23.68 -19.64 9.55
N ARG A 308 23.30 -19.78 10.81
CA ARG A 308 24.20 -20.33 11.84
C ARG A 308 24.62 -21.73 11.43
N LYS A 309 25.90 -22.01 11.55
CA LYS A 309 26.35 -23.39 11.49
C LYS A 309 25.85 -24.08 12.75
N GLY A 310 25.07 -25.13 12.58
CA GLY A 310 24.66 -26.02 13.65
C GLY A 310 25.86 -26.76 14.25
#